data_566772ee88eb7127af61ae5c925fd93c
#
_entry.id   566772ee88eb7127af61ae5c925fd93c
#
_cell.length_a   1.000
_cell.length_b   1.000
_cell.length_c   1.000
_cell.angle_alpha   90.00
_cell.angle_beta   90.00
_cell.angle_gamma   90.00
#
_symmetry.space_group_name_H-M   'P 1'
#
loop_
_entity.id
_entity.type
_entity.pdbx_description
1 polymer ?
#
loop_
_entity_poly.entity_id
_entity_poly.type
_entity_poly.pdbx_seq_one_letter_code
_entity_poly.pdbx_strand_id
1 'polypeptide(L)'
;MICRLTIVLLACIGLVPAFSQEFTESNLPIVIIDTHGQAILDDPKIMADMKIIDNGPAMTNHIDDEPNDYNGKIGIEIRGSSSQMFPKKQYGIELWDEEGEGIDASILGMPEEEDWVLFAPYNDKTLIRDALAYKLGRDMGQYASRQRFCEVVLNGEYMGLFVFFEKVKRDKARVDINKLNPDEISGDDLTGGYLFKIDKFTGSGGDGWTSKHPPRKRGGAQTIFFQYEDPDPEDIVPQQKAYIKSWMDEFEDVMAGPNFSHPTEGYAKYIDVESFIDYFLINELTKNVDAYRLSTFMHKQRDSDGGKLRMGPIWDFNLGFGNVDYCIMGNPEGFVTSFNSVCPDDYWLIPFWWPRLLSDANFKNKLNERWDELRAGPFKEETILEYIDSLVTVLDEAQKRNFERWPVLGAYVWPNYVVLDTYEEEIEWLKDWITARLEWLDENIPTIVTAATTETVSVTPRLFPNPFKEQLTLEYTVEHTGDVTVELVDMMGRRVAVYPQGRLQAGHYTLTLDTSDYPVGMYRFGFFYNGRERLSAKLVKP
;
A
#
# COMPACT_ATOMS: atom_id res chain seq x y z
N MET A 1 0.11 13.17 -71.63
CA MET A 1 -0.05 14.37 -70.77
C MET A 1 -0.26 13.83 -69.34
N ILE A 2 0.85 13.67 -68.59
CA ILE A 2 0.85 13.05 -67.27
C ILE A 2 0.92 14.19 -66.25
N CYS A 3 -0.17 14.35 -65.48
CA CYS A 3 -0.26 15.37 -64.44
C CYS A 3 0.42 14.82 -63.16
N ARG A 4 1.51 15.43 -62.76
CA ARG A 4 2.18 15.14 -61.49
C ARG A 4 1.53 15.94 -60.38
N LEU A 5 0.87 15.24 -59.44
CA LEU A 5 0.32 15.83 -58.23
C LEU A 5 1.46 15.89 -57.18
N THR A 6 1.91 17.08 -56.85
CA THR A 6 2.90 17.32 -55.80
C THR A 6 2.14 17.48 -54.47
N ILE A 7 2.24 16.50 -53.58
CA ILE A 7 1.71 16.60 -52.21
C ILE A 7 2.77 17.32 -51.36
N VAL A 8 2.40 18.53 -50.92
CA VAL A 8 3.21 19.27 -49.93
C VAL A 8 2.76 18.80 -48.53
N LEU A 9 3.61 18.04 -47.86
CA LEU A 9 3.43 17.73 -46.45
C LEU A 9 3.84 18.95 -45.62
N LEU A 10 2.86 19.68 -45.07
CA LEU A 10 3.10 20.67 -44.02
C LEU A 10 3.35 19.88 -42.71
N ALA A 11 4.60 19.80 -42.27
CA ALA A 11 4.96 19.39 -40.92
C ALA A 11 4.58 20.55 -39.97
N CYS A 12 3.47 20.42 -39.28
CA CYS A 12 3.19 21.23 -38.08
C CYS A 12 4.15 20.80 -36.97
N ILE A 13 5.30 21.48 -36.88
CA ILE A 13 6.12 21.44 -35.69
C ILE A 13 5.35 22.23 -34.61
N GLY A 14 4.63 21.53 -33.76
CA GLY A 14 4.05 22.12 -32.56
C GLY A 14 5.21 22.61 -31.68
N LEU A 15 5.40 23.93 -31.64
CA LEU A 15 6.17 24.58 -30.61
C LEU A 15 5.46 24.30 -29.26
N VAL A 16 5.93 23.36 -28.50
CA VAL A 16 5.65 23.27 -27.08
C VAL A 16 6.31 24.52 -26.48
N PRO A 17 5.57 25.42 -25.81
CA PRO A 17 6.18 26.54 -25.14
C PRO A 17 7.05 25.97 -24.02
N ALA A 18 8.36 26.05 -24.16
CA ALA A 18 9.29 25.87 -23.06
C ALA A 18 9.18 27.11 -22.16
N PHE A 19 8.18 27.17 -21.30
CA PHE A 19 8.18 27.99 -20.11
C PHE A 19 8.81 27.15 -19.01
N SER A 20 10.12 27.02 -19.03
CA SER A 20 10.85 26.65 -17.85
C SER A 20 11.20 27.97 -17.14
N GLN A 21 10.41 28.34 -16.16
CA GLN A 21 10.91 29.25 -15.16
C GLN A 21 12.17 28.59 -14.59
N GLU A 22 13.31 29.25 -14.67
CA GLU A 22 14.57 28.71 -14.18
C GLU A 22 14.42 28.48 -12.67
N PHE A 23 14.59 27.25 -12.21
CA PHE A 23 14.50 26.92 -10.79
C PHE A 23 15.72 27.49 -10.10
N THR A 24 15.53 28.43 -9.19
CA THR A 24 16.63 29.15 -8.51
C THR A 24 16.61 29.03 -7.01
N GLU A 25 15.44 28.81 -6.41
CA GLU A 25 15.31 28.82 -4.95
C GLU A 25 14.12 27.97 -4.47
N SER A 26 14.18 27.52 -3.22
CA SER A 26 13.12 26.78 -2.53
C SER A 26 13.15 27.01 -1.01
N ASN A 27 11.97 26.91 -0.39
CA ASN A 27 11.84 26.76 1.06
C ASN A 27 12.12 25.32 1.54
N LEU A 28 12.26 24.36 0.62
CA LEU A 28 12.64 22.98 0.89
C LEU A 28 14.13 22.77 0.59
N PRO A 29 14.78 21.76 1.17
CA PRO A 29 16.11 21.32 0.75
C PRO A 29 16.18 21.10 -0.76
N ILE A 30 17.31 21.47 -1.35
CA ILE A 30 17.59 21.25 -2.78
C ILE A 30 18.60 20.12 -2.91
N VAL A 31 18.24 19.08 -3.66
CA VAL A 31 19.09 17.95 -4.00
C VAL A 31 19.53 18.09 -5.46
N ILE A 32 20.83 18.22 -5.69
CA ILE A 32 21.42 18.36 -7.02
C ILE A 32 22.21 17.11 -7.32
N ILE A 33 21.87 16.43 -8.43
CA ILE A 33 22.51 15.20 -8.87
C ILE A 33 23.09 15.40 -10.27
N ASP A 34 24.36 15.02 -10.46
CA ASP A 34 25.05 15.03 -11.76
C ASP A 34 25.57 13.62 -12.07
N THR A 35 25.00 12.99 -13.08
CA THR A 35 25.43 11.67 -13.57
C THR A 35 26.54 11.76 -14.62
N HIS A 36 27.06 12.95 -14.91
CA HIS A 36 28.03 13.23 -15.98
C HIS A 36 27.57 12.71 -17.34
N GLY A 37 26.24 12.78 -17.60
CA GLY A 37 25.61 12.34 -18.84
C GLY A 37 25.41 10.82 -18.97
N GLN A 38 25.68 10.05 -17.90
CA GLN A 38 25.36 8.62 -17.88
C GLN A 38 23.84 8.43 -17.67
N ALA A 39 23.27 7.44 -18.35
CA ALA A 39 21.88 7.04 -18.12
C ALA A 39 21.77 6.26 -16.81
N ILE A 40 20.81 6.63 -15.95
CA ILE A 40 20.50 5.87 -14.73
C ILE A 40 19.78 4.59 -15.14
N LEU A 41 20.25 3.44 -14.67
CA LEU A 41 19.72 2.11 -14.96
C LEU A 41 18.85 1.61 -13.80
N ASP A 42 18.09 0.53 -14.03
CA ASP A 42 17.38 -0.20 -12.98
C ASP A 42 18.38 -1.01 -12.12
N ASP A 43 19.41 -1.58 -12.77
CA ASP A 43 20.52 -2.30 -12.17
C ASP A 43 21.64 -2.42 -13.24
N PRO A 44 22.92 -2.24 -12.90
CA PRO A 44 23.49 -1.84 -11.61
C PRO A 44 23.41 -0.32 -11.37
N LYS A 45 23.63 0.10 -10.11
CA LYS A 45 23.85 1.50 -9.76
C LYS A 45 25.00 2.09 -10.56
N ILE A 46 24.86 3.36 -10.95
CA ILE A 46 25.92 4.14 -11.57
C ILE A 46 26.45 5.16 -10.60
N MET A 47 27.74 5.53 -10.69
CA MET A 47 28.32 6.60 -9.89
C MET A 47 27.86 7.96 -10.40
N ALA A 48 27.46 8.83 -9.46
CA ALA A 48 27.07 10.22 -9.70
C ALA A 48 27.57 11.11 -8.58
N ASP A 49 27.54 12.43 -8.80
CA ASP A 49 27.74 13.40 -7.74
C ASP A 49 26.38 13.84 -7.17
N MET A 50 26.29 13.96 -5.84
CA MET A 50 25.12 14.53 -5.17
C MET A 50 25.56 15.67 -4.26
N LYS A 51 24.77 16.76 -4.30
CA LYS A 51 24.89 17.90 -3.39
C LYS A 51 23.54 18.17 -2.75
N ILE A 52 23.54 18.45 -1.46
CA ILE A 52 22.33 18.83 -0.73
C ILE A 52 22.56 20.18 -0.05
N ILE A 53 21.63 21.09 -0.29
CA ILE A 53 21.58 22.42 0.30
C ILE A 53 20.37 22.46 1.22
N ASP A 54 20.60 22.67 2.53
CA ASP A 54 19.56 22.85 3.55
C ASP A 54 19.99 23.93 4.53
N ASN A 55 19.53 25.15 4.32
CA ASN A 55 19.82 26.30 5.18
C ASN A 55 18.99 26.29 6.48
N GLY A 56 18.17 25.27 6.66
CA GLY A 56 17.35 25.05 7.85
C GLY A 56 15.93 25.61 7.77
N PRO A 57 15.11 25.32 8.78
CA PRO A 57 13.68 25.66 8.79
C PRO A 57 13.44 27.17 8.56
N ALA A 58 12.48 27.47 7.69
CA ALA A 58 12.06 28.84 7.32
C ALA A 58 13.16 29.70 6.64
N MET A 59 14.24 29.07 6.19
CA MET A 59 15.24 29.72 5.34
C MET A 59 15.00 29.36 3.88
N THR A 60 15.36 30.25 2.97
CA THR A 60 15.38 29.97 1.54
C THR A 60 16.69 29.30 1.17
N ASN A 61 16.64 28.24 0.41
CA ASN A 61 17.78 27.59 -0.23
C ASN A 61 17.87 28.07 -1.66
N HIS A 62 19.06 28.51 -2.10
CA HIS A 62 19.31 28.88 -3.48
C HIS A 62 20.18 27.84 -4.16
N ILE A 63 19.91 27.56 -5.45
CA ILE A 63 20.64 26.52 -6.20
C ILE A 63 22.16 26.77 -6.26
N ASP A 64 22.56 28.03 -6.15
CA ASP A 64 23.95 28.47 -6.16
C ASP A 64 24.59 28.54 -4.76
N ASP A 65 23.87 28.20 -3.68
CA ASP A 65 24.44 28.14 -2.34
C ASP A 65 25.46 26.99 -2.25
N GLU A 66 26.45 27.17 -1.37
CA GLU A 66 27.37 26.07 -1.07
C GLU A 66 26.63 24.92 -0.40
N PRO A 67 26.83 23.65 -0.86
CA PRO A 67 26.21 22.49 -0.23
C PRO A 67 26.67 22.38 1.22
N ASN A 68 25.71 22.23 2.13
CA ASN A 68 25.95 22.29 3.57
C ASN A 68 25.40 21.10 4.36
N ASP A 69 24.64 20.20 3.70
CA ASP A 69 24.17 18.94 4.30
C ASP A 69 24.95 17.74 3.75
N TYR A 70 25.07 17.62 2.43
CA TYR A 70 25.86 16.58 1.76
C TYR A 70 26.56 17.11 0.50
N ASN A 71 27.78 16.63 0.25
CA ASN A 71 28.53 16.88 -0.99
C ASN A 71 29.52 15.75 -1.24
N GLY A 72 29.14 14.78 -2.08
CA GLY A 72 29.95 13.58 -2.31
C GLY A 72 29.43 12.71 -3.45
N LYS A 73 30.03 11.52 -3.57
CA LYS A 73 29.64 10.51 -4.54
C LYS A 73 28.43 9.72 -4.05
N ILE A 74 27.67 9.21 -5.01
CA ILE A 74 26.57 8.30 -4.79
C ILE A 74 26.55 7.19 -5.85
N GLY A 75 26.06 6.02 -5.46
CA GLY A 75 25.49 5.04 -6.38
C GLY A 75 24.00 5.34 -6.58
N ILE A 76 23.57 5.50 -7.83
CA ILE A 76 22.16 5.79 -8.15
C ILE A 76 21.61 4.80 -9.15
N GLU A 77 20.38 4.33 -8.90
CA GLU A 77 19.62 3.43 -9.78
C GLU A 77 18.16 3.84 -9.85
N ILE A 78 17.46 3.47 -10.93
CA ILE A 78 16.00 3.54 -10.98
C ILE A 78 15.47 2.41 -10.11
N ARG A 79 14.50 2.70 -9.25
CA ARG A 79 13.87 1.70 -8.40
C ARG A 79 12.37 1.62 -8.57
N GLY A 80 11.80 0.56 -7.97
CA GLY A 80 10.37 0.28 -7.96
C GLY A 80 9.99 -0.78 -8.98
N SER A 81 8.74 -1.19 -8.97
CA SER A 81 8.15 -2.15 -9.91
C SER A 81 7.18 -1.43 -10.84
N SER A 82 5.91 -1.33 -10.45
CA SER A 82 4.89 -0.63 -11.25
C SER A 82 5.16 0.88 -11.39
N SER A 83 5.82 1.52 -10.43
CA SER A 83 6.17 2.95 -10.51
C SER A 83 7.12 3.30 -11.63
N GLN A 84 7.88 2.33 -12.16
CA GLN A 84 8.75 2.55 -13.31
C GLN A 84 7.98 2.88 -14.61
N MET A 85 6.66 2.62 -14.66
CA MET A 85 5.84 3.04 -15.79
C MET A 85 5.68 4.57 -15.89
N PHE A 86 5.86 5.30 -14.77
CA PHE A 86 5.68 6.74 -14.74
C PHE A 86 6.90 7.48 -15.32
N PRO A 87 6.69 8.65 -15.94
CA PRO A 87 7.79 9.47 -16.47
C PRO A 87 8.68 10.05 -15.35
N LYS A 88 8.12 10.40 -14.20
CA LYS A 88 8.85 10.83 -13.01
C LYS A 88 9.36 9.61 -12.28
N LYS A 89 10.66 9.30 -12.46
CA LYS A 89 11.31 8.13 -11.86
C LYS A 89 11.64 8.38 -10.39
N GLN A 90 11.63 7.32 -9.61
CA GLN A 90 12.17 7.29 -8.26
C GLN A 90 13.50 6.53 -8.25
N TYR A 91 14.36 6.85 -7.29
CA TYR A 91 15.73 6.37 -7.28
C TYR A 91 16.10 5.71 -5.96
N GLY A 92 16.89 4.61 -6.05
CA GLY A 92 17.72 4.12 -4.97
C GLY A 92 19.01 4.92 -4.93
N ILE A 93 19.38 5.38 -3.74
CA ILE A 93 20.60 6.14 -3.50
C ILE A 93 21.43 5.37 -2.47
N GLU A 94 22.70 5.22 -2.75
CA GLU A 94 23.69 4.72 -1.81
C GLU A 94 24.84 5.72 -1.75
N LEU A 95 25.25 6.13 -0.56
CA LEU A 95 26.34 7.07 -0.41
C LEU A 95 27.66 6.35 -0.60
N TRP A 96 28.51 6.86 -1.49
CA TRP A 96 29.76 6.24 -1.87
C TRP A 96 30.97 7.15 -1.59
N ASP A 97 32.11 6.53 -1.37
CA ASP A 97 33.40 7.22 -1.47
C ASP A 97 33.87 7.35 -2.95
N GLU A 98 35.08 7.86 -3.16
CA GLU A 98 35.64 8.05 -4.50
C GLU A 98 35.96 6.72 -5.21
N GLU A 99 36.08 5.62 -4.47
CA GLU A 99 36.34 4.27 -4.95
C GLU A 99 35.04 3.51 -5.27
N GLY A 100 33.87 4.03 -4.84
CA GLY A 100 32.54 3.42 -5.04
C GLY A 100 32.13 2.46 -3.92
N GLU A 101 32.81 2.54 -2.77
CA GLU A 101 32.44 1.79 -1.57
C GLU A 101 31.43 2.57 -0.72
N GLY A 102 30.51 1.86 -0.07
CA GLY A 102 29.47 2.48 0.77
C GLY A 102 30.01 3.24 1.97
N ILE A 103 29.45 4.40 2.26
CA ILE A 103 29.80 5.22 3.42
C ILE A 103 28.54 5.66 4.19
N ASP A 104 28.59 5.57 5.50
CA ASP A 104 27.54 6.12 6.36
C ASP A 104 27.64 7.62 6.49
N ALA A 105 26.52 8.32 6.26
CA ALA A 105 26.41 9.74 6.59
C ALA A 105 24.96 10.11 6.98
N SER A 106 24.85 11.14 7.81
CA SER A 106 23.56 11.77 8.12
C SER A 106 23.10 12.61 6.94
N ILE A 107 21.87 12.42 6.50
CA ILE A 107 21.25 13.21 5.44
C ILE A 107 20.02 13.92 5.99
N LEU A 108 19.96 15.24 5.82
CA LEU A 108 18.83 16.10 6.21
C LEU A 108 18.42 15.87 7.69
N GLY A 109 19.42 15.67 8.57
CA GLY A 109 19.24 15.42 9.99
C GLY A 109 18.64 14.06 10.34
N MET A 110 18.57 13.11 9.40
CA MET A 110 18.24 11.70 9.67
C MET A 110 19.51 10.94 10.09
N PRO A 111 19.40 9.86 10.89
CA PRO A 111 20.54 9.07 11.35
C PRO A 111 21.44 8.60 10.21
N GLU A 112 22.74 8.46 10.53
CA GLU A 112 23.77 8.02 9.60
C GLU A 112 23.44 6.64 9.01
N GLU A 113 23.60 6.51 7.70
CA GLU A 113 23.45 5.27 6.94
C GLU A 113 23.86 5.52 5.48
N GLU A 114 24.16 4.46 4.74
CA GLU A 114 24.55 4.55 3.32
C GLU A 114 23.34 4.51 2.38
N ASP A 115 22.29 3.74 2.69
CA ASP A 115 21.15 3.44 1.81
C ASP A 115 19.93 4.35 2.03
N TRP A 116 19.49 4.99 0.95
CA TRP A 116 18.39 5.96 0.93
C TRP A 116 17.46 5.75 -0.26
N VAL A 117 16.30 6.39 -0.20
CA VAL A 117 15.33 6.42 -1.30
C VAL A 117 14.96 7.84 -1.64
N LEU A 118 15.03 8.18 -2.91
CA LEU A 118 14.51 9.42 -3.47
C LEU A 118 13.19 9.09 -4.18
N PHE A 119 12.10 9.20 -3.43
CA PHE A 119 10.76 8.81 -3.87
C PHE A 119 10.09 9.92 -4.69
N ALA A 120 9.44 9.54 -5.78
CA ALA A 120 8.76 10.44 -6.69
C ALA A 120 7.23 10.26 -6.59
N PRO A 121 6.49 11.09 -5.86
CA PRO A 121 5.04 10.97 -5.72
C PRO A 121 4.32 11.43 -7.00
N TYR A 122 4.29 10.58 -8.04
CA TYR A 122 3.69 10.93 -9.34
C TYR A 122 2.18 10.63 -9.41
N ASN A 123 1.78 9.47 -8.90
CA ASN A 123 0.38 9.05 -8.84
C ASN A 123 -0.33 9.45 -7.53
N ASP A 124 0.41 9.91 -6.53
CA ASP A 124 -0.15 10.56 -5.36
C ASP A 124 -0.18 12.08 -5.56
N LYS A 125 -1.32 12.60 -6.00
CA LYS A 125 -1.48 14.03 -6.28
C LYS A 125 -1.58 14.89 -5.03
N THR A 126 -1.80 14.29 -3.86
CA THR A 126 -1.65 15.01 -2.59
C THR A 126 -0.20 15.19 -2.20
N LEU A 127 0.72 14.39 -2.76
CA LEU A 127 2.16 14.37 -2.50
C LEU A 127 2.54 13.91 -1.08
N ILE A 128 1.58 13.58 -0.22
CA ILE A 128 1.80 13.42 1.24
C ILE A 128 1.34 12.08 1.84
N ARG A 129 0.76 11.14 1.05
CA ARG A 129 0.18 9.90 1.61
C ARG A 129 1.18 9.03 2.35
N ASP A 130 2.36 8.80 1.77
CA ASP A 130 3.44 8.06 2.45
C ASP A 130 3.93 8.82 3.70
N ALA A 131 4.08 10.15 3.59
CA ALA A 131 4.49 11.00 4.70
C ALA A 131 3.54 10.90 5.89
N LEU A 132 2.26 10.93 5.61
CA LEU A 132 1.20 10.79 6.61
C LEU A 132 1.21 9.39 7.24
N ALA A 133 1.26 8.34 6.44
CA ALA A 133 1.27 6.96 6.94
C ALA A 133 2.47 6.69 7.85
N TYR A 134 3.68 7.10 7.42
CA TYR A 134 4.90 6.89 8.21
C TYR A 134 4.91 7.74 9.51
N LYS A 135 4.37 8.95 9.47
CA LYS A 135 4.18 9.76 10.69
C LYS A 135 3.26 9.05 11.68
N LEU A 136 2.11 8.55 11.22
CA LEU A 136 1.16 7.81 12.05
C LEU A 136 1.80 6.54 12.61
N GLY A 137 2.56 5.79 11.81
CA GLY A 137 3.29 4.61 12.27
C GLY A 137 4.30 4.93 13.39
N ARG A 138 5.05 6.03 13.27
CA ARG A 138 5.97 6.49 14.34
C ARG A 138 5.22 6.95 15.59
N ASP A 139 4.11 7.61 15.43
CA ASP A 139 3.27 8.08 16.56
C ASP A 139 2.60 6.92 17.32
N MET A 140 2.43 5.76 16.67
CA MET A 140 2.05 4.51 17.34
C MET A 140 3.18 3.89 18.16
N GLY A 141 4.40 4.40 18.06
CA GLY A 141 5.59 3.87 18.72
C GLY A 141 6.32 2.79 17.92
N GLN A 142 5.99 2.60 16.62
CA GLN A 142 6.69 1.68 15.73
C GLN A 142 7.77 2.43 14.93
N TYR A 143 8.82 1.72 14.51
CA TYR A 143 9.71 2.27 13.50
C TYR A 143 8.96 2.35 12.16
N ALA A 144 9.00 3.52 11.55
CA ALA A 144 8.63 3.75 10.17
C ALA A 144 9.58 4.78 9.57
N SER A 145 9.93 4.64 8.30
CA SER A 145 10.96 5.44 7.61
C SER A 145 10.79 6.92 7.87
N ARG A 146 11.86 7.58 8.34
CA ARG A 146 11.92 9.04 8.44
C ARG A 146 12.08 9.60 7.04
N GLN A 147 11.62 10.84 6.86
CA GLN A 147 11.57 11.44 5.53
C GLN A 147 11.74 12.95 5.58
N ARG A 148 12.18 13.52 4.44
CA ARG A 148 12.25 14.95 4.18
C ARG A 148 11.78 15.22 2.77
N PHE A 149 10.89 16.19 2.62
CA PHE A 149 10.56 16.73 1.31
C PHE A 149 11.75 17.53 0.77
N CYS A 150 12.01 17.41 -0.51
CA CYS A 150 13.09 18.14 -1.19
C CYS A 150 12.70 18.42 -2.64
N GLU A 151 13.37 19.38 -3.25
CA GLU A 151 13.27 19.62 -4.68
C GLU A 151 14.55 19.14 -5.37
N VAL A 152 14.39 18.48 -6.52
CA VAL A 152 15.49 17.76 -7.18
C VAL A 152 15.85 18.43 -8.49
N VAL A 153 17.14 18.61 -8.70
CA VAL A 153 17.75 18.99 -9.98
C VAL A 153 18.66 17.86 -10.43
N LEU A 154 18.38 17.26 -11.59
CA LEU A 154 19.15 16.17 -12.17
C LEU A 154 19.78 16.62 -13.48
N ASN A 155 21.12 16.60 -13.56
CA ASN A 155 21.87 17.04 -14.73
C ASN A 155 21.50 18.46 -15.20
N GLY A 156 21.21 19.36 -14.25
CA GLY A 156 20.80 20.74 -14.51
C GLY A 156 19.31 20.91 -14.87
N GLU A 157 18.53 19.84 -14.93
CA GLU A 157 17.08 19.90 -15.18
C GLU A 157 16.29 19.78 -13.87
N TYR A 158 15.35 20.68 -13.63
CA TYR A 158 14.44 20.60 -12.48
C TYR A 158 13.47 19.44 -12.63
N MET A 159 13.47 18.56 -11.65
CA MET A 159 12.68 17.31 -11.66
C MET A 159 11.43 17.34 -10.79
N GLY A 160 11.22 18.43 -10.04
CA GLY A 160 10.05 18.59 -9.17
C GLY A 160 10.30 18.20 -7.71
N LEU A 161 9.20 18.09 -6.98
CA LEU A 161 9.17 17.68 -5.58
C LEU A 161 9.41 16.18 -5.44
N PHE A 162 10.32 15.80 -4.55
CA PHE A 162 10.60 14.43 -4.14
C PHE A 162 10.52 14.30 -2.62
N VAL A 163 10.52 13.04 -2.15
CA VAL A 163 10.66 12.72 -0.73
C VAL A 163 11.93 11.90 -0.56
N PHE A 164 12.88 12.43 0.19
CA PHE A 164 14.09 11.73 0.59
C PHE A 164 13.80 10.95 1.85
N PHE A 165 13.94 9.60 1.87
CA PHE A 165 13.64 8.81 3.04
C PHE A 165 14.51 7.57 3.21
N GLU A 166 14.51 7.06 4.44
CA GLU A 166 15.25 5.87 4.83
C GLU A 166 14.75 4.64 4.08
N LYS A 167 15.65 3.89 3.45
CA LYS A 167 15.37 2.52 2.99
C LYS A 167 15.12 1.61 4.19
N VAL A 168 14.19 0.67 4.08
CA VAL A 168 14.04 -0.39 5.08
C VAL A 168 15.31 -1.22 5.09
N LYS A 169 15.98 -1.26 6.23
CA LYS A 169 17.25 -1.97 6.43
C LYS A 169 17.40 -2.31 7.91
N ARG A 170 18.17 -3.38 8.19
CA ARG A 170 18.62 -3.65 9.55
C ARG A 170 19.63 -2.60 9.96
N ASP A 171 19.29 -1.81 10.92
CA ASP A 171 20.18 -0.84 11.56
C ASP A 171 19.63 -0.45 12.93
N LYS A 172 20.51 -0.04 13.87
CA LYS A 172 20.12 0.38 15.21
C LYS A 172 19.13 1.53 15.23
N ALA A 173 19.20 2.43 14.25
CA ALA A 173 18.28 3.56 14.12
C ALA A 173 17.08 3.25 13.21
N ARG A 174 17.05 2.10 12.54
CA ARG A 174 15.97 1.67 11.62
C ARG A 174 15.30 0.41 12.17
N VAL A 175 15.52 -0.76 11.59
CA VAL A 175 15.04 -2.04 12.13
C VAL A 175 16.11 -2.55 13.09
N ASP A 176 15.91 -2.30 14.38
CA ASP A 176 16.88 -2.63 15.44
C ASP A 176 16.79 -4.10 15.82
N ILE A 177 17.42 -4.93 15.00
CA ILE A 177 17.62 -6.37 15.23
C ILE A 177 19.10 -6.72 15.17
N ASN A 178 19.48 -7.83 15.78
CA ASN A 178 20.85 -8.30 15.76
C ASN A 178 21.31 -8.61 14.33
N LYS A 179 22.58 -8.29 14.02
CA LYS A 179 23.18 -8.76 12.79
C LYS A 179 23.33 -10.29 12.85
N LEU A 180 23.01 -10.96 11.75
CA LEU A 180 23.24 -12.38 11.57
C LEU A 180 24.37 -12.59 10.55
N ASN A 181 25.55 -12.97 11.05
CA ASN A 181 26.72 -13.19 10.19
C ASN A 181 26.69 -14.60 9.57
N PRO A 182 27.34 -14.83 8.41
CA PRO A 182 27.30 -16.14 7.73
C PRO A 182 27.86 -17.33 8.55
N ASP A 183 28.69 -17.10 9.56
CA ASP A 183 29.26 -18.12 10.44
C ASP A 183 28.38 -18.42 11.68
N GLU A 184 27.34 -17.64 11.91
CA GLU A 184 26.36 -17.82 13.00
C GLU A 184 25.27 -18.84 12.60
N ILE A 185 25.63 -20.13 12.64
CA ILE A 185 24.82 -21.25 12.14
C ILE A 185 24.28 -22.17 13.24
N SER A 186 24.43 -21.81 14.50
CA SER A 186 23.98 -22.61 15.66
C SER A 186 23.77 -21.76 16.90
N GLY A 187 23.08 -22.34 17.90
CA GLY A 187 22.85 -21.67 19.18
C GLY A 187 21.87 -20.50 19.05
N ASP A 188 21.95 -19.58 20.01
CA ASP A 188 21.06 -18.41 20.06
C ASP A 188 21.26 -17.47 18.86
N ASP A 189 22.48 -17.30 18.39
CA ASP A 189 22.82 -16.43 17.26
C ASP A 189 22.04 -16.81 15.99
N LEU A 190 21.85 -18.12 15.71
CA LEU A 190 21.05 -18.59 14.59
C LEU A 190 19.57 -18.22 14.70
N THR A 191 19.07 -17.98 15.92
CA THR A 191 17.62 -17.86 16.17
C THR A 191 17.03 -16.51 15.79
N GLY A 192 17.85 -15.49 15.45
CA GLY A 192 17.36 -14.16 15.15
C GLY A 192 18.25 -13.35 14.22
N GLY A 193 17.86 -12.11 13.97
CA GLY A 193 18.53 -11.25 13.01
C GLY A 193 17.98 -11.41 11.57
N TYR A 194 16.74 -11.85 11.46
CA TYR A 194 16.05 -12.01 10.17
C TYR A 194 15.09 -10.86 9.91
N LEU A 195 15.27 -10.18 8.80
CA LEU A 195 14.30 -9.28 8.18
C LEU A 195 13.89 -9.89 6.83
N PHE A 196 12.61 -10.01 6.58
CA PHE A 196 12.07 -10.59 5.36
C PHE A 196 10.69 -9.99 5.04
N LYS A 197 10.19 -10.22 3.84
CA LYS A 197 8.94 -9.60 3.39
C LYS A 197 8.10 -10.53 2.53
N ILE A 198 6.82 -10.22 2.41
CA ILE A 198 5.96 -10.72 1.35
C ILE A 198 5.92 -9.64 0.27
N ASP A 199 6.37 -9.96 -0.95
CA ASP A 199 6.41 -9.00 -2.06
C ASP A 199 6.39 -9.68 -3.42
N LYS A 200 6.36 -8.87 -4.49
CA LYS A 200 6.55 -9.29 -5.88
C LYS A 200 7.98 -9.80 -6.08
N PHE A 201 8.16 -10.70 -7.04
CA PHE A 201 9.49 -11.23 -7.39
C PHE A 201 10.44 -10.19 -8.01
N THR A 202 9.92 -9.03 -8.43
CA THR A 202 10.69 -7.96 -9.06
C THR A 202 11.35 -7.07 -8.01
N GLY A 203 12.63 -6.80 -8.16
CA GLY A 203 13.36 -5.83 -7.33
C GLY A 203 13.97 -6.37 -6.03
N SER A 204 14.01 -7.70 -5.82
CA SER A 204 14.61 -8.31 -4.61
C SER A 204 15.40 -9.58 -4.90
N GLY A 205 16.01 -9.70 -6.08
CA GLY A 205 16.79 -10.89 -6.46
C GLY A 205 16.01 -12.22 -6.47
N GLY A 206 14.76 -12.24 -5.98
CA GLY A 206 13.86 -13.39 -6.05
C GLY A 206 14.20 -14.55 -5.12
N ASP A 207 15.14 -14.42 -4.17
CA ASP A 207 15.47 -15.49 -3.22
C ASP A 207 14.57 -15.46 -2.00
N GLY A 208 14.17 -16.65 -1.55
CA GLY A 208 13.22 -16.79 -0.46
C GLY A 208 12.60 -18.18 -0.42
N TRP A 209 11.40 -18.28 0.14
CA TRP A 209 10.67 -19.56 0.21
C TRP A 209 9.16 -19.35 0.09
N THR A 210 8.48 -20.37 -0.39
CA THR A 210 7.03 -20.39 -0.45
C THR A 210 6.44 -20.96 0.84
N SER A 211 5.41 -20.27 1.38
CA SER A 211 4.60 -20.81 2.47
C SER A 211 4.00 -22.16 2.07
N LYS A 212 3.96 -23.10 3.00
CA LYS A 212 3.25 -24.37 2.79
C LYS A 212 1.73 -24.24 2.95
N HIS A 213 1.26 -23.13 3.50
CA HIS A 213 -0.15 -22.81 3.66
C HIS A 213 -0.56 -21.74 2.65
N PRO A 214 -1.09 -22.11 1.49
CA PRO A 214 -1.54 -21.13 0.50
C PRO A 214 -2.68 -20.28 1.05
N PRO A 215 -2.87 -19.05 0.53
CA PRO A 215 -4.04 -18.26 0.86
C PRO A 215 -5.31 -19.02 0.46
N ARG A 216 -6.45 -18.67 1.07
CA ARG A 216 -7.71 -19.38 0.89
C ARG A 216 -8.11 -19.38 -0.59
N LYS A 217 -8.12 -20.57 -1.23
CA LYS A 217 -8.32 -20.76 -2.66
C LYS A 217 -9.77 -20.62 -3.10
N ARG A 218 -9.97 -19.92 -4.21
CA ARG A 218 -10.98 -20.25 -5.21
C ARG A 218 -10.25 -20.72 -6.48
N GLY A 219 -9.83 -21.99 -6.51
CA GLY A 219 -9.37 -22.65 -7.75
C GLY A 219 -8.02 -22.19 -8.33
N GLY A 220 -7.27 -21.31 -7.68
CA GLY A 220 -6.03 -20.76 -8.17
C GLY A 220 -4.76 -21.44 -7.63
N ALA A 221 -3.61 -21.14 -8.26
CA ALA A 221 -2.28 -21.58 -7.85
C ALA A 221 -1.54 -20.50 -7.02
N GLN A 222 -2.29 -19.57 -6.40
CA GLN A 222 -1.70 -18.50 -5.60
C GLN A 222 -0.94 -19.07 -4.42
N THR A 223 0.21 -18.48 -4.16
CA THR A 223 1.09 -18.81 -3.04
C THR A 223 1.49 -17.56 -2.30
N ILE A 224 1.87 -17.68 -1.04
CA ILE A 224 2.57 -16.63 -0.31
C ILE A 224 4.06 -16.92 -0.46
N PHE A 225 4.82 -15.93 -0.90
CA PHE A 225 6.25 -16.04 -1.04
C PHE A 225 6.94 -15.06 -0.10
N PHE A 226 7.81 -15.58 0.76
CA PHE A 226 8.64 -14.82 1.68
C PHE A 226 10.00 -14.59 1.03
N GLN A 227 10.45 -13.33 1.00
CA GLN A 227 11.72 -12.92 0.42
C GLN A 227 12.67 -12.46 1.51
N TYR A 228 13.93 -12.88 1.44
CA TYR A 228 14.97 -12.38 2.33
C TYR A 228 15.25 -10.90 2.05
N GLU A 229 15.52 -10.14 3.12
CA GLU A 229 15.91 -8.73 3.04
C GLU A 229 17.20 -8.47 3.84
N ASP A 230 17.32 -9.02 5.06
CA ASP A 230 18.54 -9.04 5.86
C ASP A 230 18.55 -10.35 6.68
N PRO A 231 19.61 -11.17 6.59
CA PRO A 231 20.76 -11.01 5.71
C PRO A 231 20.36 -11.00 4.22
N ASP A 232 21.12 -10.29 3.42
CA ASP A 232 20.93 -10.25 1.97
C ASP A 232 20.85 -11.65 1.36
N PRO A 233 20.11 -11.84 0.25
CA PRO A 233 19.99 -13.13 -0.43
C PRO A 233 21.33 -13.78 -0.81
N GLU A 234 22.36 -12.98 -1.03
CA GLU A 234 23.72 -13.45 -1.38
C GLU A 234 24.52 -13.89 -0.13
N ASP A 235 24.24 -13.31 1.04
CA ASP A 235 24.97 -13.55 2.29
C ASP A 235 24.33 -14.62 3.18
N ILE A 236 23.00 -14.78 3.15
CA ILE A 236 22.31 -15.77 3.97
C ILE A 236 22.64 -17.20 3.58
N VAL A 237 23.21 -17.95 4.51
CA VAL A 237 23.70 -19.32 4.26
C VAL A 237 22.59 -20.37 4.40
N PRO A 238 22.78 -21.61 3.85
CA PRO A 238 21.74 -22.65 3.84
C PRO A 238 21.17 -23.01 5.22
N GLN A 239 21.98 -22.99 6.27
CA GLN A 239 21.53 -23.30 7.64
C GLN A 239 20.57 -22.24 8.18
N GLN A 240 20.85 -20.96 7.91
CA GLN A 240 20.01 -19.83 8.29
C GLN A 240 18.69 -19.84 7.51
N LYS A 241 18.75 -20.08 6.18
CA LYS A 241 17.57 -20.28 5.33
C LYS A 241 16.68 -21.42 5.84
N ALA A 242 17.28 -22.54 6.21
CA ALA A 242 16.56 -23.69 6.75
C ALA A 242 15.91 -23.37 8.10
N TYR A 243 16.61 -22.65 8.99
CA TYR A 243 16.09 -22.27 10.30
C TYR A 243 14.85 -21.38 10.18
N ILE A 244 14.97 -20.23 9.52
CA ILE A 244 13.85 -19.28 9.45
C ILE A 244 12.64 -19.87 8.73
N LYS A 245 12.88 -20.67 7.66
CA LYS A 245 11.80 -21.38 6.98
C LYS A 245 11.11 -22.38 7.92
N SER A 246 11.87 -23.21 8.66
CA SER A 246 11.30 -24.18 9.59
C SER A 246 10.50 -23.50 10.70
N TRP A 247 11.02 -22.41 11.23
CA TRP A 247 10.36 -21.63 12.26
C TRP A 247 9.03 -21.03 11.77
N MET A 248 9.01 -20.48 10.56
CA MET A 248 7.80 -19.97 9.94
C MET A 248 6.79 -21.09 9.61
N ASP A 249 7.28 -22.25 9.14
CA ASP A 249 6.44 -23.44 8.92
C ASP A 249 5.75 -23.90 10.21
N GLU A 250 6.46 -23.88 11.36
CA GLU A 250 5.88 -24.22 12.67
C GLU A 250 4.82 -23.19 13.10
N PHE A 251 5.11 -21.91 12.96
CA PHE A 251 4.13 -20.85 13.22
C PHE A 251 2.86 -21.04 12.38
N GLU A 252 3.00 -21.26 11.09
CA GLU A 252 1.86 -21.45 10.18
C GLU A 252 1.08 -22.74 10.50
N ASP A 253 1.75 -23.82 10.91
CA ASP A 253 1.10 -25.05 11.36
C ASP A 253 0.25 -24.83 12.60
N VAL A 254 0.79 -24.09 13.58
CA VAL A 254 0.04 -23.72 14.78
C VAL A 254 -1.16 -22.85 14.40
N MET A 255 -0.96 -21.86 13.53
CA MET A 255 -2.05 -21.00 13.04
C MET A 255 -3.14 -21.79 12.30
N ALA A 256 -2.79 -22.81 11.54
CA ALA A 256 -3.74 -23.67 10.84
C ALA A 256 -4.45 -24.67 11.77
N GLY A 257 -3.83 -25.00 12.90
CA GLY A 257 -4.29 -25.99 13.86
C GLY A 257 -5.50 -25.57 14.71
N PRO A 258 -6.15 -26.52 15.38
CA PRO A 258 -7.35 -26.23 16.21
C PRO A 258 -7.01 -25.42 17.49
N ASN A 259 -5.78 -25.53 17.97
CA ASN A 259 -5.31 -24.88 19.22
C ASN A 259 -4.56 -23.56 18.95
N PHE A 260 -4.78 -22.92 17.82
CA PHE A 260 -4.04 -21.73 17.41
C PHE A 260 -4.08 -20.58 18.44
N SER A 261 -5.16 -20.46 19.19
CA SER A 261 -5.36 -19.42 20.23
C SER A 261 -5.02 -19.91 21.65
N HIS A 262 -4.35 -21.07 21.80
CA HIS A 262 -3.95 -21.53 23.13
C HIS A 262 -2.96 -20.54 23.77
N PRO A 263 -3.14 -20.15 25.04
CA PRO A 263 -2.37 -19.04 25.64
C PRO A 263 -0.85 -19.20 25.61
N THR A 264 -0.34 -20.44 25.72
CA THR A 264 1.11 -20.73 25.78
C THR A 264 1.65 -21.48 24.56
N GLU A 265 0.81 -22.25 23.85
CA GLU A 265 1.22 -23.07 22.70
C GLU A 265 0.62 -22.59 21.37
N GLY A 266 -0.22 -21.57 21.43
CA GLY A 266 -0.83 -20.96 20.26
C GLY A 266 0.06 -19.87 19.62
N TYR A 267 -0.56 -19.03 18.79
CA TYR A 267 0.15 -17.99 18.04
C TYR A 267 0.98 -17.05 18.94
N ALA A 268 0.52 -16.76 20.17
CA ALA A 268 1.21 -15.85 21.09
C ALA A 268 2.61 -16.34 21.51
N LYS A 269 2.93 -17.62 21.27
CA LYS A 269 4.29 -18.17 21.42
C LYS A 269 5.23 -17.63 20.34
N TYR A 270 4.71 -17.43 19.12
CA TYR A 270 5.51 -17.14 17.94
C TYR A 270 5.51 -15.65 17.56
N ILE A 271 4.42 -14.93 17.80
CA ILE A 271 4.30 -13.53 17.35
C ILE A 271 4.30 -12.55 18.52
N ASP A 272 4.83 -11.36 18.27
CA ASP A 272 4.57 -10.17 19.08
C ASP A 272 3.17 -9.66 18.73
N VAL A 273 2.21 -9.96 19.59
CA VAL A 273 0.78 -9.69 19.32
C VAL A 273 0.51 -8.21 19.14
N GLU A 274 1.21 -7.35 19.85
CA GLU A 274 1.03 -5.89 19.80
C GLU A 274 1.51 -5.34 18.46
N SER A 275 2.64 -5.82 17.93
CA SER A 275 3.10 -5.43 16.60
C SER A 275 2.13 -5.85 15.48
N PHE A 276 1.48 -7.02 15.61
CA PHE A 276 0.45 -7.46 14.66
C PHE A 276 -0.81 -6.60 14.74
N ILE A 277 -1.21 -6.19 15.94
CA ILE A 277 -2.34 -5.27 16.15
C ILE A 277 -2.05 -3.90 15.56
N ASP A 278 -0.88 -3.33 15.86
CA ASP A 278 -0.47 -2.04 15.32
C ASP A 278 -0.39 -2.06 13.79
N TYR A 279 0.19 -3.13 13.22
CA TYR A 279 0.24 -3.32 11.77
C TYR A 279 -1.17 -3.43 11.14
N PHE A 280 -2.08 -4.15 11.79
CA PHE A 280 -3.48 -4.21 11.39
C PHE A 280 -4.11 -2.81 11.41
N LEU A 281 -4.00 -2.09 12.52
CA LEU A 281 -4.68 -0.81 12.70
C LEU A 281 -4.21 0.27 11.71
N ILE A 282 -2.90 0.38 11.47
CA ILE A 282 -2.39 1.35 10.49
C ILE A 282 -2.82 0.99 9.06
N ASN A 283 -2.78 -0.29 8.68
CA ASN A 283 -3.19 -0.72 7.35
C ASN A 283 -4.71 -0.63 7.14
N GLU A 284 -5.51 -0.86 8.16
CA GLU A 284 -6.95 -0.65 8.06
C GLU A 284 -7.30 0.84 8.09
N LEU A 285 -6.61 1.68 8.86
CA LEU A 285 -6.83 3.14 8.83
C LEU A 285 -6.56 3.71 7.45
N THR A 286 -5.40 3.40 6.89
CA THR A 286 -4.98 3.89 5.57
C THR A 286 -5.71 3.20 4.43
N LYS A 287 -6.31 2.04 4.68
CA LYS A 287 -6.88 1.13 3.68
C LYS A 287 -5.94 0.89 2.50
N ASN A 288 -4.67 0.63 2.81
CA ASN A 288 -3.66 0.35 1.81
C ASN A 288 -3.99 -0.95 1.06
N VAL A 289 -4.19 -0.87 -0.26
CA VAL A 289 -4.59 -2.01 -1.09
C VAL A 289 -3.55 -3.13 -1.12
N ASP A 290 -2.29 -2.80 -0.91
CA ASP A 290 -1.17 -3.75 -0.90
C ASP A 290 -0.90 -4.35 0.49
N ALA A 291 -1.60 -3.87 1.52
CA ALA A 291 -1.46 -4.36 2.88
C ALA A 291 -1.57 -5.88 2.98
N TYR A 292 -0.72 -6.46 3.82
CA TYR A 292 -0.66 -7.89 4.16
C TYR A 292 -0.15 -8.81 3.04
N ARG A 293 -0.03 -8.36 1.80
CA ARG A 293 0.23 -9.18 0.61
C ARG A 293 1.40 -8.73 -0.26
N LEU A 294 1.75 -7.45 -0.21
CA LEU A 294 2.88 -6.84 -0.91
C LEU A 294 3.55 -5.84 0.03
N SER A 295 4.83 -5.58 -0.16
CA SER A 295 5.61 -4.65 0.68
C SER A 295 5.38 -4.88 2.19
N THR A 296 5.14 -6.14 2.56
CA THR A 296 4.79 -6.55 3.91
C THR A 296 6.00 -7.07 4.63
N PHE A 297 6.70 -6.19 5.33
CA PHE A 297 7.90 -6.52 6.09
C PHE A 297 7.58 -7.14 7.43
N MET A 298 8.48 -8.02 7.87
CA MET A 298 8.47 -8.63 9.19
C MET A 298 9.88 -9.03 9.59
N HIS A 299 10.12 -9.08 10.89
CA HIS A 299 11.45 -9.39 11.41
C HIS A 299 11.39 -10.25 12.67
N LYS A 300 12.47 -10.99 12.94
CA LYS A 300 12.61 -11.85 14.10
C LYS A 300 13.93 -11.59 14.82
N GLN A 301 13.85 -11.27 16.11
CA GLN A 301 14.99 -11.18 17.01
C GLN A 301 15.44 -12.56 17.51
N ARG A 302 16.65 -12.61 18.13
CA ARG A 302 17.16 -13.79 18.82
C ARG A 302 16.21 -14.24 19.93
N ASP A 303 16.23 -15.51 20.25
CA ASP A 303 15.37 -16.06 21.30
C ASP A 303 15.69 -15.46 22.67
N SER A 304 16.95 -15.14 22.95
CA SER A 304 17.37 -14.37 24.14
C SER A 304 16.81 -12.95 24.20
N ASP A 305 16.46 -12.36 23.05
CA ASP A 305 15.91 -11.00 22.91
C ASP A 305 14.39 -11.01 22.61
N GLY A 306 13.70 -12.05 23.11
CA GLY A 306 12.25 -12.21 22.96
C GLY A 306 11.80 -13.12 21.84
N GLY A 307 12.61 -13.39 20.82
CA GLY A 307 12.46 -14.48 19.85
C GLY A 307 11.22 -14.51 18.97
N LYS A 308 10.38 -13.46 18.99
CA LYS A 308 9.10 -13.44 18.33
C LYS A 308 9.15 -12.73 16.99
N LEU A 309 8.26 -13.15 16.10
CA LEU A 309 7.99 -12.45 14.84
C LEU A 309 7.27 -11.14 15.13
N ARG A 310 7.77 -10.04 14.58
CA ARG A 310 7.15 -8.72 14.61
C ARG A 310 6.77 -8.30 13.19
N MET A 311 5.59 -7.71 13.07
CA MET A 311 5.18 -7.06 11.81
C MET A 311 5.83 -5.69 11.71
N GLY A 312 6.15 -5.31 10.49
CA GLY A 312 6.76 -4.04 10.16
C GLY A 312 8.24 -4.14 9.80
N PRO A 313 8.84 -2.99 9.41
CA PRO A 313 8.21 -1.68 9.32
C PRO A 313 7.17 -1.58 8.20
N ILE A 314 6.30 -0.56 8.28
CA ILE A 314 5.35 -0.26 7.21
C ILE A 314 6.08 0.35 6.01
N TRP A 315 5.57 0.05 4.78
CA TRP A 315 6.19 0.48 3.54
C TRP A 315 5.17 0.60 2.41
N ASP A 316 5.38 1.58 1.49
CA ASP A 316 4.63 1.77 0.23
C ASP A 316 3.14 2.08 0.44
N PHE A 317 2.82 3.27 0.94
CA PHE A 317 1.47 3.72 1.29
C PHE A 317 0.87 4.73 0.30
N ASN A 318 1.51 4.99 -0.82
CA ASN A 318 1.04 5.92 -1.84
C ASN A 318 -0.32 5.50 -2.47
N LEU A 319 -0.68 4.22 -2.37
CA LEU A 319 -2.00 3.68 -2.76
C LEU A 319 -2.99 3.58 -1.59
N GLY A 320 -2.60 4.03 -0.41
CA GLY A 320 -3.48 4.17 0.75
C GLY A 320 -4.41 5.38 0.66
N PHE A 321 -5.22 5.58 1.70
CA PHE A 321 -6.12 6.72 1.85
C PHE A 321 -6.97 6.98 0.59
N GLY A 322 -7.50 5.89 0.02
CA GLY A 322 -8.41 5.93 -1.12
C GLY A 322 -7.78 6.16 -2.49
N ASN A 323 -6.46 6.20 -2.63
CA ASN A 323 -5.80 6.46 -3.93
C ASN A 323 -5.71 5.21 -4.82
N VAL A 324 -6.83 4.49 -5.00
CA VAL A 324 -6.88 3.25 -5.77
C VAL A 324 -8.29 2.99 -6.33
N ASP A 325 -8.41 2.67 -7.61
CA ASP A 325 -9.69 2.51 -8.33
C ASP A 325 -10.13 1.05 -8.53
N TYR A 326 -9.41 0.09 -7.98
CA TYR A 326 -9.73 -1.34 -8.12
C TYR A 326 -10.03 -2.01 -6.78
N CYS A 327 -10.68 -3.17 -6.84
CA CYS A 327 -11.02 -3.99 -5.66
C CYS A 327 -11.81 -3.24 -4.58
N ILE A 328 -12.57 -2.21 -4.96
CA ILE A 328 -13.33 -1.31 -4.05
C ILE A 328 -12.46 -0.69 -2.93
N MET A 329 -11.13 -0.70 -3.06
CA MET A 329 -10.24 -0.22 -2.00
C MET A 329 -10.18 1.32 -1.91
N GLY A 330 -10.60 2.04 -2.95
CA GLY A 330 -10.76 3.50 -2.89
C GLY A 330 -11.90 4.00 -2.00
N ASN A 331 -12.91 3.15 -1.72
CA ASN A 331 -14.01 3.49 -0.81
C ASN A 331 -13.53 3.47 0.65
N PRO A 332 -13.92 4.44 1.51
CA PRO A 332 -13.55 4.44 2.94
C PRO A 332 -14.15 3.26 3.74
N GLU A 333 -15.21 2.62 3.27
CA GLU A 333 -15.86 1.50 3.94
C GLU A 333 -15.19 0.14 3.64
N GLY A 334 -15.32 -0.83 4.54
CA GLY A 334 -14.82 -2.20 4.41
C GLY A 334 -13.39 -2.38 4.92
N PHE A 335 -13.05 -3.59 5.36
CA PHE A 335 -11.71 -3.97 5.82
C PHE A 335 -10.83 -4.44 4.66
N VAL A 336 -9.54 -4.07 4.67
CA VAL A 336 -8.54 -4.58 3.73
C VAL A 336 -8.35 -6.09 3.90
N THR A 337 -8.42 -6.59 5.11
CA THR A 337 -8.36 -8.04 5.40
C THR A 337 -9.45 -8.85 4.69
N SER A 338 -10.48 -8.22 4.13
CA SER A 338 -11.47 -8.86 3.27
C SER A 338 -11.04 -9.00 1.80
N PHE A 339 -9.84 -8.53 1.43
CA PHE A 339 -9.34 -8.47 0.05
C PHE A 339 -9.52 -9.79 -0.71
N ASN A 340 -9.16 -10.93 -0.10
CA ASN A 340 -9.30 -12.25 -0.73
C ASN A 340 -10.75 -12.61 -1.11
N SER A 341 -11.73 -11.97 -0.49
CA SER A 341 -13.15 -12.15 -0.82
C SER A 341 -13.63 -11.16 -1.88
N VAL A 342 -13.03 -9.97 -1.90
CA VAL A 342 -13.37 -8.88 -2.82
C VAL A 342 -12.69 -9.07 -4.18
N CYS A 343 -11.42 -9.47 -4.17
CA CYS A 343 -10.58 -9.72 -5.35
C CYS A 343 -10.01 -11.15 -5.34
N PRO A 344 -10.83 -12.19 -5.40
CA PRO A 344 -10.39 -13.58 -5.25
C PRO A 344 -9.50 -14.07 -6.40
N ASP A 345 -9.51 -13.38 -7.52
CA ASP A 345 -8.76 -13.71 -8.73
C ASP A 345 -7.42 -12.95 -8.83
N ASP A 346 -7.11 -12.10 -7.86
CA ASP A 346 -5.80 -11.44 -7.79
C ASP A 346 -4.70 -12.49 -7.59
N TYR A 347 -3.51 -12.20 -8.15
CA TYR A 347 -2.38 -13.12 -8.03
C TYR A 347 -1.79 -13.13 -6.61
N TRP A 348 -1.73 -11.95 -5.97
CA TRP A 348 -1.22 -11.79 -4.60
C TRP A 348 -2.38 -11.68 -3.63
N LEU A 349 -2.52 -12.67 -2.78
CA LEU A 349 -3.57 -12.76 -1.78
C LEU A 349 -2.98 -12.62 -0.36
N ILE A 350 -3.83 -12.21 0.57
CA ILE A 350 -3.49 -12.05 1.99
C ILE A 350 -3.30 -13.42 2.63
N PRO A 351 -2.26 -13.64 3.46
CA PRO A 351 -2.07 -14.85 4.25
C PRO A 351 -3.29 -15.20 5.12
N PHE A 352 -3.53 -16.48 5.32
CA PHE A 352 -4.65 -16.99 6.10
C PHE A 352 -4.60 -16.62 7.59
N TRP A 353 -3.52 -16.06 8.08
CA TRP A 353 -3.31 -15.72 9.49
C TRP A 353 -4.32 -14.68 9.99
N TRP A 354 -4.58 -13.64 9.19
CA TRP A 354 -5.40 -12.50 9.59
C TRP A 354 -6.83 -12.86 9.96
N PRO A 355 -7.60 -13.60 9.13
CA PRO A 355 -8.92 -14.06 9.54
C PRO A 355 -8.87 -15.01 10.75
N ARG A 356 -7.78 -15.74 10.95
CA ARG A 356 -7.60 -16.60 12.13
C ARG A 356 -7.39 -15.76 13.40
N LEU A 357 -6.48 -14.78 13.37
CA LEU A 357 -6.25 -13.86 14.50
C LEU A 357 -7.55 -13.13 14.86
N LEU A 358 -8.26 -12.60 13.87
CA LEU A 358 -9.55 -11.94 14.05
C LEU A 358 -10.68 -12.87 14.51
N SER A 359 -10.50 -14.19 14.52
CA SER A 359 -11.43 -15.14 15.13
C SER A 359 -11.19 -15.37 16.62
N ASP A 360 -10.03 -14.98 17.15
CA ASP A 360 -9.71 -15.13 18.59
C ASP A 360 -10.22 -13.94 19.41
N ALA A 361 -10.91 -14.24 20.52
CA ALA A 361 -11.48 -13.22 21.40
C ALA A 361 -10.42 -12.37 22.11
N ASN A 362 -9.29 -12.99 22.50
CA ASN A 362 -8.22 -12.26 23.19
C ASN A 362 -7.52 -11.28 22.24
N PHE A 363 -7.26 -11.69 20.99
CA PHE A 363 -6.70 -10.80 19.98
C PHE A 363 -7.63 -9.61 19.72
N LYS A 364 -8.93 -9.87 19.56
CA LYS A 364 -9.93 -8.80 19.33
C LYS A 364 -10.06 -7.83 20.48
N ASN A 365 -10.04 -8.31 21.71
CA ASN A 365 -10.11 -7.44 22.88
C ASN A 365 -8.92 -6.48 22.93
N LYS A 366 -7.70 -7.01 22.75
CA LYS A 366 -6.48 -6.17 22.67
C LYS A 366 -6.54 -5.19 21.49
N LEU A 367 -7.06 -5.63 20.34
CA LEU A 367 -7.25 -4.78 19.17
C LEU A 367 -8.17 -3.60 19.47
N ASN A 368 -9.31 -3.84 20.14
CA ASN A 368 -10.25 -2.78 20.53
C ASN A 368 -9.62 -1.83 21.53
N GLU A 369 -8.97 -2.35 22.58
CA GLU A 369 -8.28 -1.53 23.58
C GLU A 369 -7.22 -0.62 22.91
N ARG A 370 -6.45 -1.17 21.96
CA ARG A 370 -5.44 -0.41 21.23
C ARG A 370 -6.06 0.63 20.28
N TRP A 371 -7.17 0.30 19.63
CA TRP A 371 -7.92 1.26 18.82
C TRP A 371 -8.38 2.46 19.64
N ASP A 372 -9.02 2.21 20.80
CA ASP A 372 -9.49 3.28 21.69
C ASP A 372 -8.33 4.17 22.17
N GLU A 373 -7.17 3.57 22.51
CA GLU A 373 -5.96 4.30 22.87
C GLU A 373 -5.47 5.21 21.74
N LEU A 374 -5.36 4.68 20.51
CA LEU A 374 -4.91 5.43 19.35
C LEU A 374 -5.90 6.54 18.96
N ARG A 375 -7.21 6.30 19.05
CA ARG A 375 -8.26 7.30 18.82
C ARG A 375 -8.26 8.42 19.86
N ALA A 376 -7.81 8.14 21.07
CA ALA A 376 -7.60 9.16 22.09
C ALA A 376 -6.29 9.95 21.91
N GLY A 377 -5.40 9.49 21.04
CA GLY A 377 -4.05 10.01 20.80
C GLY A 377 -3.76 10.32 19.33
N PRO A 378 -2.80 9.61 18.70
CA PRO A 378 -2.31 9.95 17.37
C PRO A 378 -3.33 9.78 16.25
N PHE A 379 -4.37 8.95 16.44
CA PHE A 379 -5.46 8.78 15.47
C PHE A 379 -6.67 9.66 15.73
N LYS A 380 -6.52 10.67 16.58
CA LYS A 380 -7.51 11.74 16.67
C LYS A 380 -7.65 12.44 15.33
N GLU A 381 -8.88 12.64 14.88
CA GLU A 381 -9.16 13.29 13.59
C GLU A 381 -8.47 14.66 13.52
N GLU A 382 -8.65 15.50 14.52
CA GLU A 382 -8.03 16.82 14.54
C GLU A 382 -6.51 16.75 14.42
N THR A 383 -5.86 15.78 15.09
CA THR A 383 -4.39 15.61 15.05
C THR A 383 -3.92 15.24 13.63
N ILE A 384 -4.65 14.36 12.95
CA ILE A 384 -4.35 13.95 11.57
C ILE A 384 -4.55 15.13 10.61
N LEU A 385 -5.67 15.85 10.72
CA LEU A 385 -5.99 16.97 9.83
C LEU A 385 -5.03 18.14 10.04
N GLU A 386 -4.66 18.48 11.29
CA GLU A 386 -3.65 19.49 11.60
C GLU A 386 -2.28 19.14 11.01
N TYR A 387 -1.90 17.86 11.01
CA TYR A 387 -0.65 17.44 10.40
C TYR A 387 -0.71 17.58 8.86
N ILE A 388 -1.83 17.22 8.23
CA ILE A 388 -2.03 17.46 6.80
C ILE A 388 -1.89 18.94 6.47
N ASP A 389 -2.54 19.83 7.23
CA ASP A 389 -2.46 21.28 7.02
C ASP A 389 -1.04 21.83 7.18
N SER A 390 -0.27 21.26 8.12
CA SER A 390 1.13 21.62 8.27
C SER A 390 1.97 21.24 7.07
N LEU A 391 1.74 20.04 6.49
CA LEU A 391 2.43 19.61 5.26
C LEU A 391 2.03 20.47 4.05
N VAL A 392 0.74 20.75 3.88
CA VAL A 392 0.23 21.61 2.80
C VAL A 392 0.89 23.01 2.87
N THR A 393 1.02 23.57 4.08
CA THR A 393 1.69 24.84 4.27
C THR A 393 3.16 24.80 3.84
N VAL A 394 3.88 23.75 4.20
CA VAL A 394 5.30 23.56 3.84
C VAL A 394 5.47 23.38 2.33
N LEU A 395 4.52 22.70 1.68
CA LEU A 395 4.58 22.33 0.27
C LEU A 395 3.96 23.38 -0.67
N ASP A 396 3.39 24.49 -0.17
CA ASP A 396 2.59 25.42 -0.98
C ASP A 396 3.29 25.91 -2.25
N GLU A 397 4.56 26.28 -2.17
CA GLU A 397 5.33 26.72 -3.34
C GLU A 397 5.85 25.54 -4.19
N ALA A 398 6.34 24.50 -3.53
CA ALA A 398 6.95 23.36 -4.22
C ALA A 398 5.91 22.54 -5.02
N GLN A 399 4.66 22.42 -4.52
CA GLN A 399 3.60 21.73 -5.25
C GLN A 399 3.24 22.46 -6.57
N LYS A 400 3.25 23.79 -6.60
CA LYS A 400 2.98 24.58 -7.81
C LYS A 400 4.04 24.28 -8.87
N ARG A 401 5.35 24.36 -8.49
CA ARG A 401 6.46 24.03 -9.40
C ARG A 401 6.41 22.56 -9.84
N ASN A 402 6.04 21.66 -8.94
CA ASN A 402 5.92 20.23 -9.26
C ASN A 402 4.84 19.99 -10.32
N PHE A 403 3.66 20.62 -10.21
CA PHE A 403 2.58 20.43 -11.17
C PHE A 403 2.76 21.24 -12.46
N GLU A 404 3.57 22.29 -12.47
CA GLU A 404 4.07 22.90 -13.71
C GLU A 404 4.98 21.94 -14.48
N ARG A 405 5.88 21.24 -13.78
CA ARG A 405 6.79 20.25 -14.38
C ARG A 405 6.07 18.96 -14.78
N TRP A 406 5.13 18.53 -13.99
CA TRP A 406 4.35 17.29 -14.15
C TRP A 406 2.85 17.61 -14.11
N PRO A 407 2.23 18.01 -15.23
CA PRO A 407 0.85 18.48 -15.25
C PRO A 407 -0.14 17.30 -15.20
N VAL A 408 -0.30 16.70 -14.02
CA VAL A 408 -1.17 15.55 -13.79
C VAL A 408 -2.49 15.88 -13.07
N LEU A 409 -2.65 17.11 -12.58
CA LEU A 409 -3.95 17.58 -12.07
C LEU A 409 -4.96 17.60 -13.22
N GLY A 410 -6.20 17.22 -12.94
CA GLY A 410 -7.25 17.06 -13.96
C GLY A 410 -7.07 15.86 -14.91
N ALA A 411 -6.00 15.07 -14.77
CA ALA A 411 -5.73 13.92 -15.61
C ALA A 411 -5.73 12.62 -14.80
N TYR A 412 -6.25 11.53 -15.36
CA TYR A 412 -6.15 10.22 -14.72
C TYR A 412 -4.70 9.72 -14.77
N VAL A 413 -4.18 9.37 -13.60
CA VAL A 413 -2.91 8.63 -13.44
C VAL A 413 -3.23 7.34 -12.71
N TRP A 414 -2.89 6.20 -13.29
CA TRP A 414 -3.18 4.91 -12.67
C TRP A 414 -2.54 4.81 -11.27
N PRO A 415 -3.26 4.33 -10.24
CA PRO A 415 -4.67 3.91 -10.22
C PRO A 415 -5.58 4.93 -9.47
N ASN A 416 -5.49 6.23 -9.76
CA ASN A 416 -6.27 7.23 -9.05
C ASN A 416 -7.77 6.90 -8.99
N TYR A 417 -8.36 6.93 -7.81
CA TYR A 417 -9.80 6.73 -7.60
C TYR A 417 -10.63 7.95 -8.04
N VAL A 418 -10.08 9.14 -7.83
CA VAL A 418 -10.68 10.40 -8.25
C VAL A 418 -9.73 11.14 -9.20
N VAL A 419 -10.29 12.05 -10.00
CA VAL A 419 -9.54 12.96 -10.86
C VAL A 419 -10.05 14.36 -10.55
N LEU A 420 -9.22 15.16 -9.88
CA LEU A 420 -9.56 16.51 -9.42
C LEU A 420 -8.64 17.52 -10.11
N ASP A 421 -9.15 18.73 -10.32
CA ASP A 421 -8.50 19.72 -11.16
C ASP A 421 -7.43 20.53 -10.44
N THR A 422 -7.50 20.62 -9.09
CA THR A 422 -6.58 21.41 -8.27
C THR A 422 -5.97 20.60 -7.13
N TYR A 423 -4.83 21.08 -6.62
CA TYR A 423 -4.18 20.49 -5.45
C TYR A 423 -5.04 20.62 -4.19
N GLU A 424 -5.71 21.73 -4.04
CA GLU A 424 -6.61 22.01 -2.93
C GLU A 424 -7.77 20.98 -2.90
N GLU A 425 -8.36 20.67 -4.05
CA GLU A 425 -9.41 19.63 -4.14
C GLU A 425 -8.88 18.24 -3.79
N GLU A 426 -7.65 17.89 -4.20
CA GLU A 426 -7.01 16.61 -3.82
C GLU A 426 -6.80 16.51 -2.30
N ILE A 427 -6.43 17.61 -1.63
CA ILE A 427 -6.25 17.68 -0.17
C ILE A 427 -7.60 17.62 0.57
N GLU A 428 -8.59 18.38 0.13
CA GLU A 428 -9.94 18.36 0.71
C GLU A 428 -10.54 16.94 0.62
N TRP A 429 -10.43 16.31 -0.56
CA TRP A 429 -10.89 14.95 -0.74
C TRP A 429 -10.17 13.95 0.18
N LEU A 430 -8.85 14.08 0.36
CA LEU A 430 -8.09 13.25 1.30
C LEU A 430 -8.60 13.39 2.73
N LYS A 431 -8.87 14.62 3.18
CA LYS A 431 -9.41 14.90 4.52
C LYS A 431 -10.80 14.30 4.72
N ASP A 432 -11.70 14.51 3.77
CA ASP A 432 -13.05 13.95 3.79
C ASP A 432 -13.03 12.42 3.81
N TRP A 433 -12.14 11.82 3.01
CA TRP A 433 -11.96 10.38 2.99
C TRP A 433 -11.49 9.84 4.36
N ILE A 434 -10.52 10.51 5.00
CA ILE A 434 -10.01 10.13 6.33
C ILE A 434 -11.10 10.25 7.39
N THR A 435 -11.86 11.33 7.41
CA THR A 435 -12.99 11.52 8.31
C THR A 435 -14.01 10.38 8.19
N ALA A 436 -14.46 10.11 6.97
CA ALA A 436 -15.38 9.00 6.70
C ALA A 436 -14.78 7.62 7.08
N ARG A 437 -13.47 7.44 6.90
CA ARG A 437 -12.77 6.21 7.27
C ARG A 437 -12.74 6.01 8.78
N LEU A 438 -12.42 7.04 9.53
CA LEU A 438 -12.39 7.01 11.00
C LEU A 438 -13.77 6.71 11.57
N GLU A 439 -14.80 7.39 11.07
CA GLU A 439 -16.20 7.13 11.48
C GLU A 439 -16.58 5.66 11.21
N TRP A 440 -16.27 5.16 10.01
CA TRP A 440 -16.56 3.77 9.68
C TRP A 440 -15.81 2.78 10.58
N LEU A 441 -14.54 3.04 10.89
CA LEU A 441 -13.72 2.16 11.75
C LEU A 441 -14.20 2.20 13.21
N ASP A 442 -14.60 3.35 13.74
CA ASP A 442 -15.16 3.49 15.08
C ASP A 442 -16.41 2.62 15.26
N GLU A 443 -17.25 2.50 14.22
CA GLU A 443 -18.42 1.64 14.24
C GLU A 443 -18.09 0.15 14.04
N ASN A 444 -17.05 -0.17 13.26
CA ASN A 444 -16.84 -1.53 12.76
C ASN A 444 -15.73 -2.31 13.46
N ILE A 445 -14.69 -1.68 14.00
CA ILE A 445 -13.66 -2.36 14.80
C ILE A 445 -14.27 -3.05 16.04
N PRO A 446 -15.12 -2.40 16.85
CA PRO A 446 -15.79 -3.06 17.97
C PRO A 446 -16.64 -4.26 17.55
N THR A 447 -17.24 -4.23 16.36
CA THR A 447 -18.10 -5.31 15.83
C THR A 447 -17.33 -6.50 15.25
N ILE A 448 -16.01 -6.39 15.02
CA ILE A 448 -15.16 -7.54 14.69
C ILE A 448 -15.31 -8.62 15.78
N VAL A 449 -15.56 -8.23 17.02
CA VAL A 449 -15.83 -9.14 18.14
C VAL A 449 -17.06 -10.02 17.88
N THR A 450 -18.08 -9.50 17.20
CA THR A 450 -19.32 -10.21 16.89
C THR A 450 -19.30 -10.92 15.54
N ALA A 451 -18.48 -10.44 14.59
CA ALA A 451 -18.42 -10.99 13.23
C ALA A 451 -17.63 -12.32 13.13
N ALA A 452 -16.83 -12.68 14.14
CA ALA A 452 -16.09 -13.96 14.16
C ALA A 452 -16.98 -15.19 14.35
N THR A 453 -18.26 -15.00 14.66
CA THR A 453 -19.30 -16.01 14.60
C THR A 453 -20.22 -15.85 13.39
N THR A 454 -19.87 -15.00 12.44
CA THR A 454 -20.62 -14.93 11.18
C THR A 454 -20.19 -16.15 10.37
N GLU A 455 -20.91 -17.21 10.56
CA GLU A 455 -21.07 -18.29 9.64
C GLU A 455 -20.97 -17.75 8.21
N THR A 456 -20.11 -18.38 7.42
CA THR A 456 -20.08 -18.15 5.98
C THR A 456 -21.46 -18.50 5.46
N VAL A 457 -22.36 -17.52 5.39
CA VAL A 457 -23.63 -17.69 4.69
C VAL A 457 -23.25 -17.89 3.24
N SER A 458 -23.15 -19.15 2.85
CA SER A 458 -22.97 -19.55 1.47
C SER A 458 -24.31 -19.36 0.76
N VAL A 459 -24.62 -18.10 0.45
CA VAL A 459 -25.68 -17.83 -0.51
C VAL A 459 -25.05 -18.00 -1.88
N THR A 460 -25.39 -19.06 -2.57
CA THR A 460 -25.02 -19.27 -3.98
C THR A 460 -26.26 -19.00 -4.84
N PRO A 461 -26.56 -17.73 -5.12
CA PRO A 461 -27.71 -17.43 -5.96
C PRO A 461 -27.41 -17.78 -7.41
N ARG A 462 -28.38 -18.37 -8.10
CA ARG A 462 -28.37 -18.61 -9.53
C ARG A 462 -29.37 -17.70 -10.19
N LEU A 463 -28.90 -16.92 -11.15
CA LEU A 463 -29.71 -15.99 -11.96
C LEU A 463 -29.82 -16.53 -13.39
N PHE A 464 -31.06 -16.70 -13.85
CA PHE A 464 -31.32 -17.17 -15.22
C PHE A 464 -32.72 -16.74 -15.72
N PRO A 465 -32.90 -16.59 -17.05
CA PRO A 465 -31.84 -16.57 -18.05
C PRO A 465 -31.05 -15.23 -18.03
N ASN A 466 -29.82 -15.25 -18.47
CA ASN A 466 -29.08 -14.03 -18.77
C ASN A 466 -28.35 -14.24 -20.11
N PRO A 467 -28.72 -13.56 -21.19
CA PRO A 467 -29.68 -12.44 -21.28
C PRO A 467 -31.13 -12.82 -20.93
N PHE A 468 -31.86 -11.88 -20.31
CA PHE A 468 -33.25 -12.06 -19.92
C PHE A 468 -34.21 -11.26 -20.84
N LYS A 469 -35.50 -11.64 -20.90
CA LYS A 469 -36.52 -10.91 -21.69
C LYS A 469 -37.66 -10.45 -20.79
N GLU A 470 -38.66 -11.29 -20.63
CA GLU A 470 -39.88 -10.98 -19.87
C GLU A 470 -39.82 -11.43 -18.41
N GLN A 471 -38.93 -12.38 -18.12
CA GLN A 471 -38.77 -12.91 -16.77
C GLN A 471 -37.29 -13.15 -16.44
N LEU A 472 -36.98 -12.97 -15.17
CA LEU A 472 -35.69 -13.28 -14.58
C LEU A 472 -35.93 -14.09 -13.31
N THR A 473 -35.32 -15.23 -13.18
CA THR A 473 -35.47 -16.11 -12.01
C THR A 473 -34.19 -16.10 -11.19
N LEU A 474 -34.34 -15.92 -9.88
CA LEU A 474 -33.30 -16.01 -8.87
C LEU A 474 -33.60 -17.22 -7.98
N GLU A 475 -32.72 -18.21 -7.96
CA GLU A 475 -32.69 -19.28 -6.97
C GLU A 475 -31.62 -19.01 -5.94
N TYR A 476 -31.92 -19.12 -4.66
CA TYR A 476 -30.96 -18.90 -3.58
C TYR A 476 -31.30 -19.71 -2.35
N THR A 477 -30.28 -19.97 -1.55
CA THR A 477 -30.42 -20.66 -0.26
C THR A 477 -30.14 -19.66 0.86
N VAL A 478 -31.03 -19.61 1.85
CA VAL A 478 -30.83 -18.91 3.12
C VAL A 478 -30.45 -19.98 4.15
N GLU A 479 -29.26 -19.89 4.72
CA GLU A 479 -28.79 -20.88 5.72
C GLU A 479 -29.27 -20.54 7.13
N HIS A 480 -29.46 -19.25 7.42
CA HIS A 480 -29.97 -18.76 8.71
C HIS A 480 -31.07 -17.73 8.52
N THR A 481 -31.91 -17.57 9.51
CA THR A 481 -33.00 -16.59 9.47
C THR A 481 -32.46 -15.16 9.29
N GLY A 482 -32.91 -14.45 8.26
CA GLY A 482 -32.44 -13.09 7.96
C GLY A 482 -33.31 -12.34 6.96
N ASP A 483 -33.11 -11.04 6.87
CA ASP A 483 -33.84 -10.17 5.95
C ASP A 483 -33.21 -10.20 4.56
N VAL A 484 -34.03 -10.45 3.53
CA VAL A 484 -33.57 -10.54 2.15
C VAL A 484 -34.19 -9.43 1.32
N THR A 485 -33.36 -8.74 0.52
CA THR A 485 -33.80 -7.75 -0.46
C THR A 485 -33.03 -7.95 -1.77
N VAL A 486 -33.73 -7.80 -2.88
CA VAL A 486 -33.15 -7.83 -4.23
C VAL A 486 -33.33 -6.48 -4.89
N GLU A 487 -32.28 -5.94 -5.50
CA GLU A 487 -32.32 -4.68 -6.21
C GLU A 487 -31.86 -4.83 -7.67
N LEU A 488 -32.48 -4.05 -8.54
CA LEU A 488 -32.04 -3.87 -9.93
C LEU A 488 -31.74 -2.39 -10.16
N VAL A 489 -30.56 -2.12 -10.69
CA VAL A 489 -30.04 -0.77 -10.95
C VAL A 489 -29.64 -0.67 -12.41
N ASP A 490 -29.91 0.45 -13.06
CA ASP A 490 -29.44 0.71 -14.44
C ASP A 490 -27.96 1.13 -14.46
N MET A 491 -27.40 1.27 -15.65
CA MET A 491 -25.99 1.65 -15.82
C MET A 491 -25.66 3.09 -15.37
N MET A 492 -26.68 3.89 -15.03
CA MET A 492 -26.51 5.24 -14.49
C MET A 492 -26.65 5.26 -12.96
N GLY A 493 -26.69 4.09 -12.31
CA GLY A 493 -26.83 3.96 -10.86
C GLY A 493 -28.26 4.21 -10.33
N ARG A 494 -29.27 4.35 -11.18
CA ARG A 494 -30.63 4.57 -10.75
C ARG A 494 -31.29 3.22 -10.41
N ARG A 495 -31.93 3.13 -9.25
CA ARG A 495 -32.73 1.97 -8.85
C ARG A 495 -33.93 1.83 -9.78
N VAL A 496 -33.97 0.72 -10.51
CA VAL A 496 -35.08 0.35 -11.42
C VAL A 496 -36.17 -0.37 -10.65
N ALA A 497 -35.78 -1.25 -9.75
CA ALA A 497 -36.70 -1.99 -8.89
C ALA A 497 -36.04 -2.46 -7.61
N VAL A 498 -36.86 -2.60 -6.55
CA VAL A 498 -36.47 -3.19 -5.26
C VAL A 498 -37.54 -4.23 -4.88
N TYR A 499 -37.08 -5.44 -4.57
CA TYR A 499 -37.94 -6.57 -4.21
C TYR A 499 -37.61 -7.04 -2.79
N PRO A 500 -38.20 -6.44 -1.75
CA PRO A 500 -38.02 -6.89 -0.38
C PRO A 500 -38.72 -8.23 -0.19
N GLN A 501 -37.98 -9.24 0.24
CA GLN A 501 -38.52 -10.57 0.55
C GLN A 501 -38.87 -10.71 2.03
N GLY A 502 -38.47 -9.71 2.85
CA GLY A 502 -38.66 -9.72 4.28
C GLY A 502 -37.74 -10.73 5.00
N ARG A 503 -38.11 -11.10 6.22
CA ARG A 503 -37.33 -11.99 7.07
C ARG A 503 -37.65 -13.46 6.73
N LEU A 504 -36.69 -14.13 6.10
CA LEU A 504 -36.80 -15.54 5.67
C LEU A 504 -36.10 -16.45 6.68
N GLN A 505 -36.65 -17.66 6.86
CA GLN A 505 -36.00 -18.73 7.62
C GLN A 505 -34.96 -19.48 6.75
N ALA A 506 -34.17 -20.38 7.36
CA ALA A 506 -33.29 -21.26 6.62
C ALA A 506 -34.08 -22.08 5.62
N GLY A 507 -33.64 -22.12 4.35
CA GLY A 507 -34.35 -22.83 3.27
C GLY A 507 -33.89 -22.41 1.89
N HIS A 508 -34.42 -23.11 0.88
CA HIS A 508 -34.24 -22.77 -0.53
C HIS A 508 -35.42 -21.94 -1.02
N TYR A 509 -35.10 -20.88 -1.76
CA TYR A 509 -36.07 -19.91 -2.25
C TYR A 509 -35.88 -19.66 -3.74
N THR A 510 -37.00 -19.39 -4.40
CA THR A 510 -37.04 -19.01 -5.81
C THR A 510 -37.85 -17.73 -5.92
N LEU A 511 -37.27 -16.69 -6.52
CA LEU A 511 -37.91 -15.43 -6.83
C LEU A 511 -37.95 -15.26 -8.34
N THR A 512 -39.14 -15.14 -8.90
CA THR A 512 -39.32 -14.81 -10.33
C THR A 512 -39.76 -13.37 -10.44
N LEU A 513 -38.98 -12.58 -11.20
CA LEU A 513 -39.19 -11.16 -11.45
C LEU A 513 -39.82 -11.01 -12.83
N ASP A 514 -40.96 -10.30 -12.90
CA ASP A 514 -41.50 -9.84 -14.19
C ASP A 514 -40.70 -8.62 -14.63
N THR A 515 -40.06 -8.76 -15.77
CA THR A 515 -39.17 -7.74 -16.34
C THR A 515 -39.67 -7.24 -17.68
N SER A 516 -40.94 -7.51 -18.04
CA SER A 516 -41.55 -7.19 -19.34
C SER A 516 -41.43 -5.68 -19.65
N ASP A 517 -41.68 -4.85 -18.65
CA ASP A 517 -41.72 -3.38 -18.78
C ASP A 517 -40.34 -2.71 -18.71
N TYR A 518 -39.25 -3.47 -18.52
CA TYR A 518 -37.93 -2.88 -18.42
C TYR A 518 -37.37 -2.55 -19.80
N PRO A 519 -36.72 -1.39 -19.99
CA PRO A 519 -36.06 -1.04 -21.23
C PRO A 519 -34.96 -2.04 -21.62
N VAL A 520 -34.71 -2.16 -22.93
CA VAL A 520 -33.52 -2.85 -23.45
C VAL A 520 -32.26 -2.18 -22.90
N GLY A 521 -31.32 -2.97 -22.38
CA GLY A 521 -30.11 -2.42 -21.80
C GLY A 521 -29.40 -3.35 -20.82
N MET A 522 -28.38 -2.79 -20.17
CA MET A 522 -27.61 -3.47 -19.13
C MET A 522 -28.08 -3.01 -17.75
N TYR A 523 -28.12 -3.96 -16.85
CA TYR A 523 -28.54 -3.77 -15.47
C TYR A 523 -27.51 -4.38 -14.50
N ARG A 524 -27.40 -3.81 -13.31
CA ARG A 524 -26.71 -4.42 -12.19
C ARG A 524 -27.76 -5.01 -11.26
N PHE A 525 -27.60 -6.28 -10.94
CA PHE A 525 -28.38 -6.99 -9.94
C PHE A 525 -27.62 -6.95 -8.61
N GLY A 526 -28.29 -6.63 -7.52
CA GLY A 526 -27.80 -6.69 -6.16
C GLY A 526 -28.68 -7.61 -5.30
N PHE A 527 -28.08 -8.55 -4.59
CA PHE A 527 -28.74 -9.38 -3.59
C PHE A 527 -28.23 -9.01 -2.19
N PHE A 528 -29.13 -8.58 -1.34
CA PHE A 528 -28.85 -8.11 0.02
C PHE A 528 -29.39 -9.09 1.05
N TYR A 529 -28.58 -9.41 2.05
CA TYR A 529 -28.96 -10.22 3.20
C TYR A 529 -28.58 -9.46 4.49
N ASN A 530 -29.57 -9.23 5.36
CA ASN A 530 -29.46 -8.37 6.55
C ASN A 530 -28.84 -6.99 6.22
N GLY A 531 -29.33 -6.35 5.14
CA GLY A 531 -28.90 -5.04 4.68
C GLY A 531 -27.52 -5.00 3.98
N ARG A 532 -26.80 -6.12 3.88
CA ARG A 532 -25.49 -6.21 3.24
C ARG A 532 -25.59 -6.87 1.87
N GLU A 533 -24.96 -6.27 0.85
CA GLU A 533 -24.86 -6.88 -0.47
C GLU A 533 -24.02 -8.17 -0.40
N ARG A 534 -24.59 -9.29 -0.87
CA ARG A 534 -23.95 -10.60 -0.87
C ARG A 534 -23.59 -11.10 -2.26
N LEU A 535 -24.27 -10.59 -3.27
CA LEU A 535 -24.00 -10.87 -4.67
C LEU A 535 -24.32 -9.65 -5.52
N SER A 536 -23.45 -9.36 -6.47
CA SER A 536 -23.70 -8.47 -7.57
C SER A 536 -23.48 -9.18 -8.89
N ALA A 537 -24.38 -8.98 -9.85
CA ALA A 537 -24.26 -9.59 -11.17
C ALA A 537 -24.68 -8.61 -12.28
N LYS A 538 -23.99 -8.69 -13.41
CA LYS A 538 -24.36 -7.95 -14.62
C LYS A 538 -25.44 -8.73 -15.39
N LEU A 539 -26.51 -8.04 -15.73
CA LEU A 539 -27.62 -8.57 -16.51
C LEU A 539 -27.79 -7.83 -17.82
N VAL A 540 -28.27 -8.55 -18.84
CA VAL A 540 -28.49 -7.98 -20.17
C VAL A 540 -29.92 -8.27 -20.60
N LYS A 541 -30.68 -7.21 -20.95
CA LYS A 541 -31.96 -7.31 -21.66
C LYS A 541 -31.72 -6.92 -23.13
N PRO A 542 -31.84 -7.86 -24.08
CA PRO A 542 -31.56 -7.64 -25.50
C PRO A 542 -32.59 -6.77 -26.20
#